data_3057bd93a978e14c69151f958984670f
#
_entry.id   3057bd93a978e14c69151f958984670f
#
_cell.length_a   1.000
_cell.length_b   1.000
_cell.length_c   1.000
_cell.angle_alpha   90.00
_cell.angle_beta   90.00
_cell.angle_gamma   90.00
#
_symmetry.space_group_name_H-M   'P 1'
#
loop_
_entity.id
_entity.type
_entity.pdbx_description
1 polymer ?
#
loop_
_entity_poly.entity_id
_entity_poly.type
_entity_poly.pdbx_seq_one_letter_code
_entity_poly.pdbx_strand_id
1 'polypeptide(L)'
;MAIAYRREDKVTHIRLSDARSLEGLVTNELRAYIVSDHYNWQIPRHVLNGSDLFFIDDAYIVLRCIKAFNKSPKVVFLDSKGVIVLDESIHLDGSMVSQSIDFAGHTNFQQWNAEGFKKLKRIAVFAHSFNENLHLKIFVDHYSKLTNPSDIYVIDHGSDTIKAVDVIQDKCQIIYLPKTARDDFNIKQYCEYFQRFLLTQYEWVIHVDIDEMLVHEKGMEHLREILFSQTSGVVFSPEHGVEILHHPTEDAELVGHLNVCAQRKYFSRNISYVKPAIASIPAYWGPGFHYCLNDSKTQTIPGLWLLHMKHISIKQMVDQRFIRQTNEFSSQMLGSLKSSLAPQKLEGQEGIPYLDPKTGEYKVEDRAQFELRIKGEIENLLRNGEKIPDWLIQAI
;
A
#
# COMPACT_ATOMS: atom_id res chain seq x y z
N MET A 1 -28.57 -0.29 -18.28
CA MET A 1 -27.78 0.51 -17.32
C MET A 1 -28.25 0.17 -15.93
N ALA A 2 -27.35 -0.34 -15.10
CA ALA A 2 -27.66 -0.69 -13.72
C ALA A 2 -27.78 0.58 -12.84
N ILE A 3 -28.55 0.50 -11.76
CA ILE A 3 -28.70 1.61 -10.79
C ILE A 3 -28.20 1.15 -9.44
N ALA A 4 -27.15 1.80 -8.92
CA ALA A 4 -26.67 1.59 -7.58
C ALA A 4 -27.39 2.53 -6.60
N TYR A 5 -27.89 1.98 -5.50
CA TYR A 5 -28.58 2.72 -4.45
C TYR A 5 -28.29 2.08 -3.08
N ARG A 6 -28.50 2.85 -2.01
CA ARG A 6 -28.28 2.39 -0.64
C ARG A 6 -29.60 2.43 0.13
N ARG A 7 -29.95 1.34 0.81
CA ARG A 7 -31.12 1.26 1.67
C ARG A 7 -30.83 1.75 3.09
N GLU A 8 -31.89 1.92 3.87
CA GLU A 8 -31.82 2.33 5.29
C GLU A 8 -31.01 1.36 6.16
N ASP A 9 -30.99 0.07 5.79
CA ASP A 9 -30.18 -0.97 6.42
C ASP A 9 -28.66 -0.85 6.13
N LYS A 10 -28.28 0.17 5.38
CA LYS A 10 -26.90 0.46 4.92
C LYS A 10 -26.31 -0.58 3.95
N VAL A 11 -27.13 -1.45 3.39
CA VAL A 11 -26.72 -2.37 2.35
C VAL A 11 -26.69 -1.63 1.01
N THR A 12 -25.62 -1.83 0.25
CA THR A 12 -25.53 -1.31 -1.14
C THR A 12 -26.14 -2.30 -2.10
N HIS A 13 -27.02 -1.82 -2.94
CA HIS A 13 -27.70 -2.59 -3.96
C HIS A 13 -27.30 -2.08 -5.34
N ILE A 14 -27.17 -2.98 -6.31
CA ILE A 14 -27.10 -2.63 -7.73
C ILE A 14 -28.27 -3.35 -8.41
N ARG A 15 -29.21 -2.57 -8.91
CA ARG A 15 -30.31 -3.11 -9.73
C ARG A 15 -29.84 -3.20 -11.16
N LEU A 16 -29.80 -4.42 -11.67
CA LEU A 16 -29.42 -4.72 -13.04
C LEU A 16 -30.60 -4.44 -13.98
N SER A 17 -30.30 -3.90 -15.16
CA SER A 17 -31.35 -3.68 -16.18
C SER A 17 -31.61 -4.94 -16.99
N ASP A 18 -30.63 -5.81 -17.15
CA ASP A 18 -30.75 -7.07 -17.87
C ASP A 18 -30.24 -8.27 -17.04
N ALA A 19 -31.02 -8.62 -16.03
CA ALA A 19 -30.72 -9.80 -15.21
C ALA A 19 -31.03 -11.13 -15.95
N ARG A 20 -31.72 -11.10 -17.09
CA ARG A 20 -32.09 -12.32 -17.85
C ARG A 20 -30.87 -13.05 -18.38
N SER A 21 -29.79 -12.31 -18.70
CA SER A 21 -28.54 -12.91 -19.13
C SER A 21 -27.86 -13.77 -18.05
N LEU A 22 -28.31 -13.65 -16.79
CA LEU A 22 -27.83 -14.44 -15.65
C LEU A 22 -28.77 -15.60 -15.30
N GLU A 23 -29.95 -15.69 -15.94
CA GLU A 23 -30.89 -16.77 -15.70
C GLU A 23 -30.32 -18.13 -16.11
N GLY A 24 -30.44 -19.10 -15.21
CA GLY A 24 -29.91 -20.46 -15.43
C GLY A 24 -28.43 -20.65 -15.12
N LEU A 25 -27.70 -19.60 -14.76
CA LEU A 25 -26.33 -19.71 -14.29
C LEU A 25 -26.31 -20.02 -12.78
N VAL A 26 -25.36 -20.89 -12.38
CA VAL A 26 -25.20 -21.23 -10.96
C VAL A 26 -24.59 -20.02 -10.24
N THR A 27 -25.33 -19.40 -9.34
CA THR A 27 -24.94 -18.16 -8.66
C THR A 27 -23.63 -18.26 -7.91
N ASN A 28 -23.26 -19.45 -7.39
CA ASN A 28 -22.01 -19.68 -6.70
C ASN A 28 -20.78 -19.74 -7.63
N GLU A 29 -20.99 -19.84 -8.94
CA GLU A 29 -19.93 -19.86 -9.95
C GLU A 29 -19.74 -18.50 -10.62
N LEU A 30 -20.66 -17.55 -10.38
CA LEU A 30 -20.57 -16.21 -10.93
C LEU A 30 -19.62 -15.35 -10.07
N ARG A 31 -18.68 -14.70 -10.73
CA ARG A 31 -17.81 -13.69 -10.11
C ARG A 31 -18.27 -12.31 -10.55
N ALA A 32 -18.62 -11.47 -9.60
CA ALA A 32 -19.06 -10.11 -9.84
C ALA A 32 -17.93 -9.13 -9.60
N TYR A 33 -17.82 -8.12 -10.46
CA TYR A 33 -16.78 -7.07 -10.39
C TYR A 33 -17.42 -5.70 -10.59
N ILE A 34 -16.88 -4.69 -9.89
CA ILE A 34 -17.06 -3.29 -10.24
C ILE A 34 -15.80 -2.84 -10.97
N VAL A 35 -15.96 -2.37 -12.19
CA VAL A 35 -14.87 -2.04 -13.11
C VAL A 35 -14.98 -0.59 -13.55
N SER A 36 -13.87 0.11 -13.66
CA SER A 36 -13.74 1.38 -14.37
C SER A 36 -12.38 1.39 -15.08
N ASP A 37 -12.06 2.45 -15.85
CA ASP A 37 -10.81 2.56 -16.61
C ASP A 37 -9.53 2.30 -15.80
N HIS A 38 -9.60 2.44 -14.46
CA HIS A 38 -8.47 2.29 -13.56
C HIS A 38 -8.75 1.38 -12.36
N TYR A 39 -9.93 0.81 -12.27
CA TYR A 39 -10.36 -0.01 -11.14
C TYR A 39 -10.99 -1.30 -11.63
N ASN A 40 -10.56 -2.40 -11.04
CA ASN A 40 -11.22 -3.69 -11.16
C ASN A 40 -11.32 -4.28 -9.74
N TRP A 41 -12.49 -4.18 -9.13
CA TRP A 41 -12.72 -4.66 -7.78
C TRP A 41 -13.66 -5.86 -7.80
N GLN A 42 -13.14 -7.02 -7.44
CA GLN A 42 -13.97 -8.21 -7.26
C GLN A 42 -14.84 -8.05 -6.02
N ILE A 43 -16.11 -8.29 -6.18
CA ILE A 43 -17.09 -8.29 -5.09
C ILE A 43 -16.94 -9.62 -4.33
N PRO A 44 -16.35 -9.62 -3.11
CA PRO A 44 -16.00 -10.86 -2.42
C PRO A 44 -17.23 -11.60 -1.90
N ARG A 45 -18.29 -10.86 -1.56
CA ARG A 45 -19.56 -11.41 -1.09
C ARG A 45 -20.70 -10.68 -1.74
N HIS A 46 -21.47 -11.38 -2.51
CA HIS A 46 -22.68 -10.85 -3.12
C HIS A 46 -23.80 -11.87 -3.07
N VAL A 47 -25.01 -11.36 -3.03
CA VAL A 47 -26.23 -12.16 -3.18
C VAL A 47 -26.99 -11.58 -4.35
N LEU A 48 -27.28 -12.42 -5.34
CA LEU A 48 -28.14 -12.06 -6.47
C LEU A 48 -29.55 -12.57 -6.18
N ASN A 49 -30.52 -11.67 -6.15
CA ASN A 49 -31.93 -11.99 -5.99
C ASN A 49 -32.71 -11.32 -7.12
N GLY A 50 -33.05 -12.10 -8.14
CA GLY A 50 -33.63 -11.57 -9.37
C GLY A 50 -32.70 -10.57 -10.04
N SER A 51 -33.14 -9.32 -10.19
CA SER A 51 -32.36 -8.24 -10.78
C SER A 51 -31.52 -7.45 -9.76
N ASP A 52 -31.66 -7.74 -8.47
CA ASP A 52 -30.94 -7.00 -7.43
C ASP A 52 -29.70 -7.78 -6.95
N LEU A 53 -28.54 -7.14 -7.04
CA LEU A 53 -27.27 -7.60 -6.52
C LEU A 53 -26.99 -6.86 -5.21
N PHE A 54 -26.87 -7.62 -4.12
CA PHE A 54 -26.64 -7.10 -2.78
C PHE A 54 -25.19 -7.27 -2.37
N PHE A 55 -24.63 -6.24 -1.75
CA PHE A 55 -23.31 -6.28 -1.16
C PHE A 55 -23.41 -6.06 0.34
N ILE A 56 -22.74 -6.89 1.09
CA ILE A 56 -22.70 -6.78 2.56
C ILE A 56 -21.51 -5.92 3.02
N ASP A 57 -20.58 -5.56 2.13
CA ASP A 57 -19.35 -4.82 2.48
C ASP A 57 -19.00 -3.72 1.46
N ASP A 58 -18.05 -2.92 1.77
CA ASP A 58 -17.29 -1.80 1.15
C ASP A 58 -17.60 -1.34 -0.31
N ALA A 59 -18.54 -1.96 -1.03
CA ALA A 59 -18.93 -1.56 -2.39
C ALA A 59 -19.39 -0.11 -2.48
N TYR A 60 -20.01 0.39 -1.42
CA TYR A 60 -20.40 1.79 -1.32
C TYR A 60 -19.19 2.72 -1.44
N ILE A 61 -18.13 2.41 -0.75
CA ILE A 61 -16.88 3.19 -0.78
C ILE A 61 -16.26 3.13 -2.16
N VAL A 62 -16.15 1.93 -2.75
CA VAL A 62 -15.59 1.74 -4.10
C VAL A 62 -16.35 2.55 -5.14
N LEU A 63 -17.68 2.48 -5.14
CA LEU A 63 -18.52 3.23 -6.09
C LEU A 63 -18.37 4.75 -5.91
N ARG A 64 -18.29 5.23 -4.68
CA ARG A 64 -18.09 6.65 -4.41
C ARG A 64 -16.70 7.13 -4.82
N CYS A 65 -15.66 6.34 -4.60
CA CYS A 65 -14.32 6.66 -5.05
C CYS A 65 -14.27 6.77 -6.58
N ILE A 66 -14.84 5.81 -7.30
CA ILE A 66 -14.90 5.84 -8.76
C ILE A 66 -15.61 7.11 -9.23
N LYS A 67 -16.68 7.53 -8.57
CA LYS A 67 -17.40 8.77 -8.89
C LYS A 67 -16.55 10.02 -8.58
N ALA A 68 -15.87 10.07 -7.46
CA ALA A 68 -15.02 11.20 -7.07
C ALA A 68 -13.92 11.48 -8.12
N PHE A 69 -13.50 10.46 -8.86
CA PHE A 69 -12.55 10.58 -9.97
C PHE A 69 -13.22 10.81 -11.34
N ASN A 70 -14.50 11.19 -11.38
CA ASN A 70 -15.27 11.41 -12.62
C ASN A 70 -15.26 10.21 -13.58
N LYS A 71 -15.26 8.99 -13.04
CA LYS A 71 -15.29 7.75 -13.82
C LYS A 71 -16.68 7.13 -13.82
N SER A 72 -16.99 6.44 -14.89
CA SER A 72 -18.25 5.71 -15.03
C SER A 72 -18.00 4.25 -14.64
N PRO A 73 -18.50 3.80 -13.47
CA PRO A 73 -18.34 2.42 -13.08
C PRO A 73 -19.24 1.50 -13.90
N LYS A 74 -18.79 0.26 -14.06
CA LYS A 74 -19.57 -0.84 -14.63
C LYS A 74 -19.65 -2.00 -13.65
N VAL A 75 -20.74 -2.74 -13.67
CA VAL A 75 -20.80 -4.06 -13.07
C VAL A 75 -20.57 -5.11 -14.16
N VAL A 76 -19.65 -6.03 -13.89
CA VAL A 76 -19.29 -7.10 -14.81
C VAL A 76 -19.44 -8.43 -14.11
N PHE A 77 -20.11 -9.39 -14.74
CA PHE A 77 -20.17 -10.76 -14.26
C PHE A 77 -19.38 -11.67 -15.18
N LEU A 78 -18.57 -12.52 -14.57
CA LEU A 78 -17.84 -13.60 -15.26
C LEU A 78 -18.40 -14.94 -14.82
N ASP A 79 -18.54 -15.87 -15.75
CA ASP A 79 -18.81 -17.28 -15.45
C ASP A 79 -17.58 -18.02 -14.87
N SER A 80 -17.74 -19.29 -14.59
CA SER A 80 -16.64 -20.14 -14.06
C SER A 80 -15.45 -20.27 -15.02
N LYS A 81 -15.65 -20.03 -16.32
CA LYS A 81 -14.60 -20.03 -17.36
C LYS A 81 -13.95 -18.68 -17.56
N GLY A 82 -14.42 -17.63 -16.87
CA GLY A 82 -13.94 -16.26 -17.02
C GLY A 82 -14.53 -15.51 -18.23
N VAL A 83 -15.63 -16.01 -18.80
CA VAL A 83 -16.33 -15.34 -19.90
C VAL A 83 -17.24 -14.27 -19.31
N ILE A 84 -17.26 -13.07 -19.90
CA ILE A 84 -18.19 -12.00 -19.52
C ILE A 84 -19.60 -12.42 -19.92
N VAL A 85 -20.48 -12.53 -18.93
CA VAL A 85 -21.90 -12.86 -19.11
C VAL A 85 -22.82 -11.66 -18.94
N LEU A 86 -22.34 -10.62 -18.26
CA LEU A 86 -23.00 -9.33 -18.12
C LEU A 86 -21.98 -8.20 -18.00
N ASP A 87 -22.21 -7.09 -18.67
CA ASP A 87 -21.43 -5.83 -18.59
C ASP A 87 -22.40 -4.65 -18.65
N GLU A 88 -22.69 -4.02 -17.51
CA GLU A 88 -23.60 -2.87 -17.45
C GLU A 88 -22.95 -1.67 -16.79
N SER A 89 -23.11 -0.49 -17.40
CA SER A 89 -22.74 0.78 -16.75
C SER A 89 -23.63 1.04 -15.53
N ILE A 90 -23.03 1.52 -14.43
CA ILE A 90 -23.73 1.81 -13.17
C ILE A 90 -24.04 3.30 -13.08
N HIS A 91 -25.29 3.61 -12.80
CA HIS A 91 -25.71 4.96 -12.37
C HIS A 91 -25.84 4.98 -10.84
N LEU A 92 -25.26 5.98 -10.20
CA LEU A 92 -25.37 6.18 -8.75
C LEU A 92 -26.56 7.08 -8.47
N ASP A 93 -27.57 6.59 -7.77
CA ASP A 93 -28.73 7.38 -7.39
C ASP A 93 -28.40 8.39 -6.25
N GLY A 94 -29.40 9.22 -5.90
CA GLY A 94 -29.26 10.26 -4.88
C GLY A 94 -28.86 9.72 -3.50
N SER A 95 -29.27 8.50 -3.15
CA SER A 95 -28.93 7.86 -1.88
C SER A 95 -27.43 7.52 -1.76
N MET A 96 -26.75 7.35 -2.90
CA MET A 96 -25.31 7.14 -2.98
C MET A 96 -24.51 8.46 -2.96
N VAL A 97 -25.16 9.59 -3.20
CA VAL A 97 -24.49 10.89 -3.45
C VAL A 97 -24.61 11.85 -2.29
N SER A 98 -25.72 11.80 -1.56
CA SER A 98 -26.15 12.84 -0.63
C SER A 98 -25.48 12.82 0.74
N GLN A 99 -24.72 11.79 1.07
CA GLN A 99 -24.00 11.72 2.33
C GLN A 99 -22.53 12.07 2.09
N SER A 100 -22.03 13.10 2.80
CA SER A 100 -20.59 13.18 3.10
C SER A 100 -20.17 11.79 3.58
N ILE A 101 -19.02 11.30 3.11
CA ILE A 101 -18.50 10.03 3.63
C ILE A 101 -18.20 10.27 5.10
N ASP A 102 -19.19 10.11 5.95
CA ASP A 102 -18.99 10.08 7.37
C ASP A 102 -18.50 8.67 7.72
N PHE A 103 -17.18 8.50 7.68
CA PHE A 103 -16.53 7.26 8.10
C PHE A 103 -16.78 6.96 9.60
N ALA A 104 -17.17 7.96 10.40
CA ALA A 104 -17.67 7.76 11.75
C ALA A 104 -19.03 7.04 11.78
N GLY A 105 -19.79 7.08 10.67
CA GLY A 105 -21.08 6.41 10.51
C GLY A 105 -21.02 4.93 10.12
N HIS A 106 -19.84 4.33 9.95
CA HIS A 106 -19.70 2.87 10.04
C HIS A 106 -19.89 2.42 11.49
N THR A 107 -21.13 2.55 11.94
CA THR A 107 -21.61 2.22 13.28
C THR A 107 -21.23 0.82 13.74
N ASN A 108 -21.07 -0.12 12.84
CA ASN A 108 -20.61 -1.46 13.19
C ASN A 108 -19.17 -1.49 13.71
N PHE A 109 -18.29 -0.62 13.23
CA PHE A 109 -16.91 -0.59 13.75
C PHE A 109 -16.84 0.13 15.09
N GLN A 110 -17.62 1.21 15.27
CA GLN A 110 -17.74 1.87 16.57
C GLN A 110 -18.51 1.02 17.59
N GLN A 111 -19.59 0.33 17.18
CA GLN A 111 -20.31 -0.61 18.04
C GLN A 111 -19.44 -1.82 18.39
N TRP A 112 -18.67 -2.32 17.45
CA TRP A 112 -17.73 -3.43 17.71
C TRP A 112 -16.63 -3.02 18.71
N ASN A 113 -16.17 -1.77 18.66
CA ASN A 113 -15.23 -1.23 19.65
C ASN A 113 -15.88 -0.87 21.01
N ALA A 114 -17.18 -0.59 21.02
CA ALA A 114 -17.90 -0.21 22.25
C ALA A 114 -18.36 -1.42 23.09
N GLU A 115 -18.57 -2.58 22.47
CA GLU A 115 -19.25 -3.72 23.13
C GLU A 115 -18.32 -4.75 23.78
N GLY A 116 -17.05 -4.46 24.06
CA GLY A 116 -16.36 -5.34 24.96
C GLY A 116 -14.88 -5.64 24.78
N PHE A 117 -14.24 -5.17 23.72
CA PHE A 117 -12.78 -5.27 23.63
C PHE A 117 -12.12 -4.00 24.14
N LYS A 118 -11.60 -4.03 25.35
CA LYS A 118 -10.69 -3.00 25.83
C LYS A 118 -9.44 -3.06 24.97
N LYS A 119 -9.33 -2.14 23.99
CA LYS A 119 -8.12 -2.01 23.19
C LYS A 119 -6.92 -1.87 24.11
N LEU A 120 -5.89 -2.60 23.82
CA LEU A 120 -4.60 -2.41 24.48
C LEU A 120 -4.09 -1.04 24.08
N LYS A 121 -3.62 -0.25 25.05
CA LYS A 121 -2.86 0.99 24.76
C LYS A 121 -1.50 0.61 24.16
N ARG A 122 -1.52 0.17 22.91
CA ARG A 122 -0.35 -0.34 22.21
C ARG A 122 -0.36 0.14 20.77
N ILE A 123 0.81 0.17 20.18
CA ILE A 123 1.05 0.52 18.78
C ILE A 123 1.46 -0.77 18.06
N ALA A 124 0.76 -1.14 17.01
CA ALA A 124 1.24 -2.14 16.08
C ALA A 124 1.91 -1.46 14.88
N VAL A 125 2.98 -2.05 14.39
CA VAL A 125 3.65 -1.61 13.16
C VAL A 125 3.68 -2.78 12.18
N PHE A 126 3.37 -2.55 10.91
CA PHE A 126 3.50 -3.58 9.92
C PHE A 126 3.98 -3.07 8.57
N ALA A 127 4.68 -3.93 7.84
CA ALA A 127 5.08 -3.74 6.46
C ALA A 127 4.94 -5.04 5.66
N HIS A 128 4.81 -4.93 4.34
CA HIS A 128 4.96 -6.09 3.46
C HIS A 128 6.39 -6.19 2.94
N SER A 129 6.83 -7.40 2.65
CA SER A 129 8.19 -7.68 2.22
C SER A 129 8.21 -8.76 1.13
N PHE A 130 9.16 -8.66 0.21
CA PHE A 130 9.46 -9.69 -0.77
C PHE A 130 10.95 -9.70 -1.08
N ASN A 131 11.62 -10.83 -0.79
CA ASN A 131 13.05 -11.01 -1.05
C ASN A 131 13.91 -9.85 -0.53
N GLU A 132 13.66 -9.39 0.70
CA GLU A 132 14.34 -8.24 1.29
C GLU A 132 15.34 -8.66 2.37
N ASN A 133 16.47 -8.00 2.46
CA ASN A 133 17.49 -8.30 3.46
C ASN A 133 17.78 -7.09 4.36
N LEU A 134 18.37 -6.04 3.77
CA LEU A 134 18.88 -4.90 4.52
C LEU A 134 17.77 -4.14 5.24
N HIS A 135 16.72 -3.77 4.50
CA HIS A 135 15.63 -2.96 5.04
C HIS A 135 14.82 -3.70 6.09
N LEU A 136 14.69 -5.05 5.99
CA LEU A 136 14.08 -5.85 7.05
C LEU A 136 14.77 -5.67 8.40
N LYS A 137 16.12 -5.68 8.42
CA LYS A 137 16.88 -5.50 9.65
C LYS A 137 16.73 -4.09 10.19
N ILE A 138 16.83 -3.07 9.31
CA ILE A 138 16.65 -1.67 9.69
C ILE A 138 15.24 -1.46 10.26
N PHE A 139 14.22 -1.97 9.58
CA PHE A 139 12.82 -1.85 9.96
C PHE A 139 12.55 -2.40 11.37
N VAL A 140 12.96 -3.63 11.62
CA VAL A 140 12.70 -4.28 12.93
C VAL A 140 13.45 -3.58 14.04
N ASP A 141 14.74 -3.26 13.85
CA ASP A 141 15.55 -2.58 14.87
C ASP A 141 15.03 -1.15 15.12
N HIS A 142 14.60 -0.45 14.08
CA HIS A 142 14.06 0.90 14.20
C HIS A 142 12.73 0.91 14.99
N TYR A 143 11.75 0.12 14.56
CA TYR A 143 10.43 0.12 15.20
C TYR A 143 10.40 -0.56 16.56
N SER A 144 11.41 -1.36 16.90
CA SER A 144 11.61 -1.85 18.26
C SER A 144 11.89 -0.75 19.30
N LYS A 145 12.27 0.46 18.84
CA LYS A 145 12.39 1.66 19.69
C LYS A 145 11.02 2.27 20.01
N LEU A 146 10.00 2.01 19.17
CA LEU A 146 8.65 2.56 19.33
C LEU A 146 7.70 1.60 20.08
N THR A 147 7.77 0.32 19.77
CA THR A 147 6.86 -0.71 20.29
C THR A 147 7.58 -2.02 20.58
N ASN A 148 6.89 -2.96 21.24
CA ASN A 148 7.49 -4.27 21.48
C ASN A 148 7.68 -5.04 20.18
N PRO A 149 8.74 -5.86 20.06
CA PRO A 149 8.93 -6.72 18.87
C PRO A 149 7.74 -7.63 18.56
N SER A 150 7.00 -8.07 19.56
CA SER A 150 5.75 -8.86 19.38
C SER A 150 4.61 -8.07 18.72
N ASP A 151 4.71 -6.75 18.63
CA ASP A 151 3.74 -5.84 18.03
C ASP A 151 4.21 -5.32 16.66
N ILE A 152 5.35 -5.83 16.18
CA ILE A 152 5.89 -5.57 14.84
C ILE A 152 5.56 -6.78 13.96
N TYR A 153 5.00 -6.53 12.78
CA TYR A 153 4.56 -7.55 11.85
C TYR A 153 5.21 -7.35 10.48
N VAL A 154 5.76 -8.41 9.94
CA VAL A 154 6.26 -8.46 8.56
C VAL A 154 5.39 -9.45 7.77
N ILE A 155 4.76 -8.98 6.72
CA ILE A 155 4.01 -9.82 5.78
C ILE A 155 4.99 -10.25 4.68
N ASP A 156 5.50 -11.48 4.76
CA ASP A 156 6.34 -12.08 3.73
C ASP A 156 5.46 -12.60 2.58
N HIS A 157 5.48 -11.90 1.45
CA HIS A 157 4.66 -12.21 0.28
C HIS A 157 5.31 -13.27 -0.60
N GLY A 158 5.60 -14.44 0.00
CA GLY A 158 6.11 -15.62 -0.68
C GLY A 158 7.54 -15.44 -1.20
N SER A 159 8.42 -14.86 -0.39
CA SER A 159 9.85 -14.77 -0.70
C SER A 159 10.44 -16.15 -1.00
N ASP A 160 11.14 -16.26 -2.11
CA ASP A 160 11.72 -17.52 -2.62
C ASP A 160 13.26 -17.55 -2.56
N THR A 161 13.89 -16.39 -2.54
CA THR A 161 15.36 -16.27 -2.52
C THR A 161 15.88 -15.82 -1.15
N ILE A 162 15.24 -14.80 -0.55
CA ILE A 162 15.58 -14.24 0.76
C ILE A 162 14.32 -14.23 1.61
N LYS A 163 14.14 -15.26 2.44
CA LYS A 163 12.98 -15.36 3.32
C LYS A 163 13.13 -14.46 4.54
N ALA A 164 12.05 -13.84 4.96
CA ALA A 164 12.09 -12.95 6.11
C ALA A 164 12.62 -13.64 7.38
N VAL A 165 12.26 -14.90 7.61
CA VAL A 165 12.74 -15.67 8.78
C VAL A 165 14.25 -15.87 8.79
N ASP A 166 14.89 -16.00 7.63
CA ASP A 166 16.34 -16.18 7.55
C ASP A 166 17.09 -14.89 7.89
N VAL A 167 16.41 -13.72 7.75
CA VAL A 167 16.99 -12.40 7.97
C VAL A 167 16.79 -11.90 9.39
N ILE A 168 15.58 -12.01 9.91
CA ILE A 168 15.16 -11.40 11.19
C ILE A 168 14.80 -12.44 12.25
N GLN A 169 14.80 -13.72 11.89
CA GLN A 169 14.50 -14.83 12.81
C GLN A 169 13.16 -14.61 13.57
N ASP A 170 13.18 -14.68 14.89
CA ASP A 170 12.05 -14.52 15.80
C ASP A 170 11.96 -13.10 16.40
N LYS A 171 12.68 -12.13 15.83
CA LYS A 171 12.69 -10.74 16.34
C LYS A 171 11.37 -9.99 16.17
N CYS A 172 10.45 -10.48 15.37
CA CYS A 172 9.10 -9.91 15.22
C CYS A 172 8.14 -10.97 14.71
N GLN A 173 6.87 -10.61 14.52
CA GLN A 173 5.86 -11.52 13.97
C GLN A 173 5.98 -11.58 12.43
N ILE A 174 6.11 -12.79 11.87
CA ILE A 174 6.14 -12.99 10.42
C ILE A 174 4.88 -13.69 9.97
N ILE A 175 4.20 -13.11 8.97
CA ILE A 175 3.01 -13.66 8.34
C ILE A 175 3.38 -14.05 6.92
N TYR A 176 3.20 -15.32 6.59
CA TYR A 176 3.53 -15.83 5.26
C TYR A 176 2.32 -15.82 4.35
N LEU A 177 2.46 -15.21 3.20
CA LEU A 177 1.49 -15.32 2.10
C LEU A 177 2.08 -16.16 0.97
N PRO A 178 1.25 -16.87 0.19
CA PRO A 178 1.71 -17.55 -1.00
C PRO A 178 2.33 -16.55 -1.99
N LYS A 179 3.39 -16.98 -2.70
CA LYS A 179 3.93 -16.21 -3.82
C LYS A 179 2.86 -16.09 -4.92
N THR A 180 2.54 -14.88 -5.28
CA THR A 180 1.67 -14.56 -6.41
C THR A 180 2.36 -13.55 -7.32
N ALA A 181 1.83 -13.36 -8.53
CA ALA A 181 2.27 -12.27 -9.37
C ALA A 181 2.09 -10.92 -8.63
N ARG A 182 3.06 -10.02 -8.77
CA ARG A 182 2.99 -8.71 -8.12
C ARG A 182 1.78 -7.93 -8.63
N ASP A 183 0.95 -7.51 -7.71
CA ASP A 183 -0.23 -6.70 -7.94
C ASP A 183 -0.40 -5.71 -6.80
N ASP A 184 -0.13 -4.44 -7.07
CA ASP A 184 -0.18 -3.39 -6.04
C ASP A 184 -1.61 -3.17 -5.51
N PHE A 185 -2.65 -3.53 -6.29
CA PHE A 185 -4.04 -3.49 -5.81
C PHE A 185 -4.32 -4.60 -4.80
N ASN A 186 -3.84 -5.82 -5.06
CA ASN A 186 -3.96 -6.93 -4.12
C ASN A 186 -3.13 -6.69 -2.86
N ILE A 187 -1.91 -6.16 -3.02
CA ILE A 187 -1.05 -5.76 -1.89
C ILE A 187 -1.78 -4.75 -1.02
N LYS A 188 -2.35 -3.71 -1.62
CA LYS A 188 -3.15 -2.71 -0.92
C LYS A 188 -4.32 -3.36 -0.16
N GLN A 189 -5.10 -4.25 -0.81
CA GLN A 189 -6.24 -4.89 -0.19
C GLN A 189 -5.86 -5.69 1.06
N TYR A 190 -4.87 -6.56 0.98
CA TYR A 190 -4.51 -7.36 2.15
C TYR A 190 -3.89 -6.49 3.26
N CYS A 191 -3.18 -5.42 2.93
CA CYS A 191 -2.70 -4.46 3.93
C CYS A 191 -3.86 -3.75 4.63
N GLU A 192 -4.90 -3.32 3.90
CA GLU A 192 -6.11 -2.74 4.48
C GLU A 192 -6.85 -3.71 5.40
N TYR A 193 -7.02 -4.98 4.98
CA TYR A 193 -7.65 -6.00 5.82
C TYR A 193 -6.82 -6.29 7.07
N PHE A 194 -5.51 -6.38 6.92
CA PHE A 194 -4.62 -6.63 8.05
C PHE A 194 -4.60 -5.46 9.03
N GLN A 195 -4.58 -4.21 8.54
CA GLN A 195 -4.74 -3.03 9.38
C GLN A 195 -6.04 -3.08 10.19
N ARG A 196 -7.18 -3.38 9.55
CA ARG A 196 -8.46 -3.50 10.23
C ARG A 196 -8.43 -4.57 11.31
N PHE A 197 -7.81 -5.71 11.02
CA PHE A 197 -7.62 -6.77 12.02
C PHE A 197 -6.80 -6.25 13.20
N LEU A 198 -5.67 -5.60 12.97
CA LEU A 198 -4.84 -5.04 14.03
C LEU A 198 -5.59 -3.97 14.84
N LEU A 199 -6.37 -3.11 14.20
CA LEU A 199 -7.18 -2.09 14.86
C LEU A 199 -8.24 -2.65 15.84
N THR A 200 -8.54 -3.94 15.79
CA THR A 200 -9.38 -4.60 16.79
C THR A 200 -8.65 -4.81 18.12
N GLN A 201 -7.31 -4.86 18.09
CA GLN A 201 -6.47 -5.16 19.23
C GLN A 201 -5.66 -3.94 19.71
N TYR A 202 -5.25 -3.09 18.78
CA TYR A 202 -4.34 -1.97 19.00
C TYR A 202 -5.07 -0.63 18.90
N GLU A 203 -4.62 0.35 19.68
CA GLU A 203 -5.13 1.70 19.61
C GLU A 203 -4.62 2.43 18.36
N TRP A 204 -3.36 2.17 18.02
CA TRP A 204 -2.70 2.73 16.85
C TRP A 204 -2.07 1.63 15.99
N VAL A 205 -2.21 1.78 14.68
CA VAL A 205 -1.58 0.91 13.70
C VAL A 205 -0.79 1.76 12.72
N ILE A 206 0.47 1.44 12.57
CA ILE A 206 1.38 2.07 11.61
C ILE A 206 1.59 1.12 10.43
N HIS A 207 1.34 1.60 9.23
CA HIS A 207 1.69 0.93 7.98
C HIS A 207 2.65 1.79 7.17
N VAL A 208 3.78 1.22 6.80
CA VAL A 208 4.78 1.81 5.92
C VAL A 208 5.37 0.74 5.01
N ASP A 209 6.02 1.14 3.93
CA ASP A 209 6.80 0.21 3.14
C ASP A 209 8.05 -0.25 3.93
N ILE A 210 8.60 -1.42 3.58
CA ILE A 210 9.69 -2.03 4.35
C ILE A 210 10.97 -1.17 4.38
N ASP A 211 11.11 -0.28 3.44
CA ASP A 211 12.21 0.68 3.31
C ASP A 211 11.84 2.10 3.79
N GLU A 212 10.80 2.22 4.62
CA GLU A 212 10.33 3.50 5.14
C GLU A 212 10.35 3.54 6.67
N MET A 213 10.96 4.60 7.20
CA MET A 213 11.12 4.79 8.65
C MET A 213 10.50 6.12 9.08
N LEU A 214 9.52 6.05 9.99
CA LEU A 214 8.97 7.23 10.65
C LEU A 214 9.91 7.65 11.78
N VAL A 215 10.28 8.91 11.82
CA VAL A 215 11.16 9.48 12.84
C VAL A 215 10.59 10.81 13.32
N HIS A 216 10.48 10.99 14.63
CA HIS A 216 10.12 12.30 15.17
C HIS A 216 11.40 13.04 15.62
N GLU A 217 11.48 14.35 15.37
CA GLU A 217 12.65 15.19 15.72
C GLU A 217 13.06 15.09 17.19
N LYS A 218 12.08 14.84 18.08
CA LYS A 218 12.30 14.65 19.53
C LYS A 218 12.43 13.18 19.93
N GLY A 219 12.59 12.27 18.96
CA GLY A 219 12.74 10.83 19.19
C GLY A 219 11.45 10.03 19.23
N MET A 220 11.59 8.70 19.24
CA MET A 220 10.47 7.75 19.12
C MET A 220 9.59 7.70 20.36
N GLU A 221 10.16 7.96 21.56
CA GLU A 221 9.37 8.05 22.79
C GLU A 221 8.39 9.22 22.73
N HIS A 222 8.83 10.37 22.22
CA HIS A 222 7.95 11.51 22.05
C HIS A 222 6.83 11.25 21.04
N LEU A 223 7.11 10.51 19.95
CA LEU A 223 6.05 10.05 19.04
C LEU A 223 5.03 9.18 19.78
N ARG A 224 5.48 8.27 20.64
CA ARG A 224 4.61 7.42 21.47
C ARG A 224 3.72 8.27 22.39
N GLU A 225 4.28 9.28 23.07
CA GLU A 225 3.55 10.20 23.93
C GLU A 225 2.47 10.96 23.13
N ILE A 226 2.82 11.47 21.96
CA ILE A 226 1.85 12.14 21.06
C ILE A 226 0.69 11.19 20.76
N LEU A 227 0.96 9.98 20.28
CA LEU A 227 -0.08 9.03 19.89
C LEU A 227 -1.01 8.70 21.05
N PHE A 228 -0.47 8.49 22.26
CA PHE A 228 -1.30 8.17 23.44
C PHE A 228 -2.00 9.36 24.07
N SER A 229 -1.61 10.59 23.74
CA SER A 229 -2.31 11.80 24.15
C SER A 229 -3.46 12.20 23.22
N GLN A 230 -3.47 11.67 22.00
CA GLN A 230 -4.50 12.00 21.01
C GLN A 230 -5.81 11.23 21.24
N THR A 231 -6.91 11.85 20.85
CA THR A 231 -8.19 11.14 20.74
C THR A 231 -8.18 10.22 19.52
N SER A 232 -8.76 9.04 19.65
CA SER A 232 -8.94 8.10 18.54
C SER A 232 -9.86 8.69 17.46
N GLY A 233 -9.82 8.15 16.28
CA GLY A 233 -10.68 8.55 15.16
C GLY A 233 -9.98 9.35 14.07
N VAL A 234 -8.66 9.27 14.00
CA VAL A 234 -7.83 10.00 13.05
C VAL A 234 -6.82 9.10 12.33
N VAL A 235 -6.35 9.61 11.19
CA VAL A 235 -5.19 9.11 10.45
C VAL A 235 -4.12 10.20 10.43
N PHE A 236 -2.87 9.84 10.67
CA PHE A 236 -1.78 10.82 10.64
C PHE A 236 -0.83 10.58 9.47
N SER A 237 -0.40 11.71 8.89
CA SER A 237 0.71 11.78 7.94
C SER A 237 1.92 12.44 8.61
N PRO A 238 3.15 12.14 8.17
CA PRO A 238 4.32 12.92 8.56
C PRO A 238 4.22 14.35 7.99
N GLU A 239 4.94 15.28 8.62
CA GLU A 239 5.10 16.64 8.10
C GLU A 239 6.07 16.67 6.92
N HIS A 240 7.09 15.82 6.97
CA HIS A 240 8.15 15.77 5.96
C HIS A 240 8.33 14.37 5.41
N GLY A 241 8.47 14.28 4.09
CA GLY A 241 8.88 13.08 3.37
C GLY A 241 10.24 13.31 2.72
N VAL A 242 11.18 12.41 2.94
CA VAL A 242 12.55 12.56 2.43
C VAL A 242 13.10 11.22 1.91
N GLU A 243 13.97 11.32 0.93
CA GLU A 243 14.77 10.23 0.37
C GLU A 243 16.20 10.33 0.92
N ILE A 244 16.70 9.32 1.61
CA ILE A 244 18.08 9.27 2.07
C ILE A 244 18.96 8.81 0.91
N LEU A 245 20.05 9.53 0.65
CA LEU A 245 20.85 9.37 -0.56
C LEU A 245 22.27 8.85 -0.26
N HIS A 246 22.70 7.84 -1.02
CA HIS A 246 24.09 7.44 -1.11
C HIS A 246 24.82 8.35 -2.11
N HIS A 247 25.73 9.20 -1.63
CA HIS A 247 26.53 10.02 -2.54
C HIS A 247 27.61 9.16 -3.24
N PRO A 248 27.60 9.07 -4.60
CA PRO A 248 28.41 8.05 -5.30
C PRO A 248 29.93 8.16 -5.09
N THR A 249 30.42 9.34 -4.74
CA THR A 249 31.87 9.61 -4.59
C THR A 249 32.29 10.01 -3.18
N GLU A 250 31.34 10.45 -2.34
CA GLU A 250 31.65 10.93 -0.98
C GLU A 250 31.32 9.94 0.12
N ASP A 251 30.39 9.02 -0.13
CA ASP A 251 29.99 8.02 0.84
C ASP A 251 30.69 6.69 0.57
N ALA A 252 31.11 6.04 1.62
CA ALA A 252 31.56 4.65 1.55
C ALA A 252 30.38 3.69 1.40
N GLU A 253 30.65 2.45 1.00
CA GLU A 253 29.65 1.38 1.05
C GLU A 253 29.08 1.23 2.46
N LEU A 254 27.80 0.90 2.54
CA LEU A 254 27.08 0.78 3.80
C LEU A 254 27.64 -0.42 4.59
N VAL A 255 28.01 -0.19 5.84
CA VAL A 255 28.50 -1.21 6.76
C VAL A 255 27.38 -1.59 7.74
N GLY A 256 26.87 -2.81 7.57
CA GLY A 256 25.76 -3.30 8.42
C GLY A 256 24.44 -2.56 8.17
N HIS A 257 23.58 -2.59 9.17
CA HIS A 257 22.24 -2.01 9.11
C HIS A 257 21.95 -1.02 10.24
N LEU A 258 22.91 -0.80 11.13
CA LEU A 258 22.79 0.15 12.24
C LEU A 258 23.39 1.51 11.87
N ASN A 259 22.85 2.55 12.47
CA ASN A 259 23.33 3.93 12.25
C ASN A 259 23.41 4.32 10.77
N VAL A 260 22.42 3.93 10.00
CA VAL A 260 22.40 4.14 8.53
C VAL A 260 22.51 5.61 8.19
N CYS A 261 21.78 6.48 8.90
CA CYS A 261 21.83 7.92 8.67
C CYS A 261 23.22 8.53 9.00
N ALA A 262 23.96 7.94 9.93
CA ALA A 262 25.33 8.36 10.23
C ALA A 262 26.33 8.02 9.09
N GLN A 263 25.96 7.09 8.23
CA GLN A 263 26.77 6.65 7.09
C GLN A 263 26.40 7.36 5.79
N ARG A 264 25.47 8.33 5.85
CA ARG A 264 24.99 9.12 4.71
C ARG A 264 25.06 10.60 5.04
N LYS A 265 25.28 11.39 4.02
CA LYS A 265 25.48 12.84 4.19
C LYS A 265 24.30 13.67 3.72
N TYR A 266 23.49 13.13 2.82
CA TYR A 266 22.50 13.89 2.09
C TYR A 266 21.13 13.22 2.06
N PHE A 267 20.10 14.06 2.02
CA PHE A 267 18.73 13.66 1.71
C PHE A 267 18.11 14.61 0.68
N SER A 268 17.06 14.18 0.02
CA SER A 268 16.24 15.01 -0.84
C SER A 268 14.79 14.99 -0.38
N ARG A 269 14.12 16.16 -0.36
CA ARG A 269 12.69 16.23 -0.01
C ARG A 269 11.83 15.64 -1.12
N ASN A 270 10.84 14.86 -0.72
CA ASN A 270 9.91 14.27 -1.66
C ASN A 270 8.50 14.20 -1.04
N ILE A 271 7.59 15.01 -1.56
CA ILE A 271 6.22 15.11 -1.07
C ILE A 271 5.44 13.79 -1.20
N SER A 272 5.84 12.90 -2.09
CA SER A 272 5.20 11.59 -2.25
C SER A 272 5.31 10.72 -1.00
N TYR A 273 6.25 11.03 -0.10
CA TYR A 273 6.41 10.33 1.18
C TYR A 273 5.70 11.02 2.35
N VAL A 274 4.98 12.11 2.10
CA VAL A 274 4.03 12.69 3.06
C VAL A 274 2.73 11.91 2.94
N LYS A 275 2.74 10.65 3.36
CA LYS A 275 1.63 9.72 3.18
C LYS A 275 0.97 9.32 4.50
N PRO A 276 -0.34 9.00 4.50
CA PRO A 276 -1.06 8.62 5.72
C PRO A 276 -0.58 7.25 6.23
N ALA A 277 0.29 7.26 7.24
CA ALA A 277 0.97 6.07 7.74
C ALA A 277 0.48 5.57 9.08
N ILE A 278 -0.08 6.43 9.94
CA ILE A 278 -0.47 6.12 11.32
C ILE A 278 -1.99 6.24 11.45
N ALA A 279 -2.66 5.21 11.92
CA ALA A 279 -4.11 5.19 11.96
C ALA A 279 -4.66 4.63 13.27
N SER A 280 -5.71 5.25 13.81
CA SER A 280 -6.56 4.73 14.88
C SER A 280 -7.93 4.28 14.37
N ILE A 281 -8.20 4.49 13.09
CA ILE A 281 -9.39 4.03 12.35
C ILE A 281 -8.94 3.35 11.06
N PRO A 282 -9.79 2.54 10.41
CA PRO A 282 -9.46 1.99 9.11
C PRO A 282 -9.02 3.06 8.11
N ALA A 283 -7.81 2.96 7.61
CA ALA A 283 -7.33 3.78 6.51
C ALA A 283 -7.63 3.07 5.18
N TYR A 284 -8.15 3.83 4.23
CA TYR A 284 -8.46 3.36 2.89
C TYR A 284 -7.48 4.01 1.91
N TRP A 285 -6.41 3.28 1.61
CA TRP A 285 -5.34 3.82 0.80
C TRP A 285 -5.64 3.78 -0.70
N GLY A 286 -5.04 4.70 -1.43
CA GLY A 286 -4.86 4.57 -2.85
C GLY A 286 -3.73 3.59 -3.21
N PRO A 287 -3.59 3.23 -4.50
CA PRO A 287 -2.46 2.41 -4.96
C PRO A 287 -1.12 3.03 -4.56
N GLY A 288 -0.17 2.21 -4.08
CA GLY A 288 1.12 2.67 -3.59
C GLY A 288 1.09 3.40 -2.24
N PHE A 289 -0.07 3.45 -1.56
CA PHE A 289 -0.25 4.04 -0.22
C PHE A 289 0.02 5.54 -0.12
N HIS A 290 0.20 6.26 -1.23
CA HIS A 290 0.57 7.67 -1.24
C HIS A 290 -0.53 8.63 -0.78
N TYR A 291 -1.77 8.19 -0.75
CA TYR A 291 -2.92 8.98 -0.27
C TYR A 291 -3.95 8.08 0.41
N CYS A 292 -4.81 8.70 1.20
CA CYS A 292 -5.88 8.03 1.91
C CYS A 292 -7.22 8.67 1.54
N LEU A 293 -8.25 7.85 1.38
CA LEU A 293 -9.61 8.31 1.10
C LEU A 293 -10.33 8.88 2.35
N ASN A 294 -9.67 8.85 3.49
CA ASN A 294 -10.13 9.43 4.76
C ASN A 294 -9.77 10.93 4.90
N ASP A 295 -9.71 11.70 3.84
CA ASP A 295 -9.17 13.07 3.80
C ASP A 295 -9.63 13.96 4.96
N SER A 296 -10.93 13.92 5.32
CA SER A 296 -11.47 14.72 6.42
C SER A 296 -10.98 14.29 7.83
N LYS A 297 -10.31 13.15 7.95
CA LYS A 297 -9.77 12.60 9.19
C LYS A 297 -8.25 12.51 9.18
N THR A 298 -7.61 12.95 8.09
CA THR A 298 -6.15 12.94 8.00
C THR A 298 -5.60 14.24 8.58
N GLN A 299 -4.63 14.10 9.48
CA GLN A 299 -3.93 15.20 10.14
C GLN A 299 -2.42 15.01 10.02
N THR A 300 -1.68 16.08 10.20
CA THR A 300 -0.21 16.04 10.18
C THR A 300 0.32 16.08 11.61
N ILE A 301 1.32 15.26 11.93
CA ILE A 301 2.07 15.37 13.17
C ILE A 301 3.26 16.29 12.91
N PRO A 302 3.32 17.50 13.56
CA PRO A 302 4.48 18.39 13.45
C PRO A 302 5.76 17.71 13.94
N GLY A 303 6.85 17.90 13.21
CA GLY A 303 8.16 17.31 13.51
C GLY A 303 8.27 15.82 13.23
N LEU A 304 7.27 15.20 12.61
CA LEU A 304 7.34 13.82 12.15
C LEU A 304 7.85 13.76 10.71
N TRP A 305 8.85 12.93 10.48
CA TRP A 305 9.47 12.70 9.18
C TRP A 305 9.26 11.25 8.73
N LEU A 306 9.06 11.02 7.45
CA LEU A 306 9.18 9.72 6.83
C LEU A 306 10.44 9.68 5.99
N LEU A 307 11.36 8.80 6.35
CA LEU A 307 12.62 8.56 5.65
C LEU A 307 12.44 7.36 4.73
N HIS A 308 12.57 7.59 3.44
CA HIS A 308 12.59 6.51 2.45
C HIS A 308 14.02 6.09 2.19
N MET A 309 14.30 4.82 2.42
CA MET A 309 15.66 4.27 2.46
C MET A 309 16.07 3.59 1.14
N LYS A 310 15.29 3.74 0.09
CA LYS A 310 15.56 3.07 -1.19
C LYS A 310 16.96 3.36 -1.73
N HIS A 311 17.41 4.61 -1.63
CA HIS A 311 18.70 5.07 -2.21
C HIS A 311 19.86 5.09 -1.21
N ILE A 312 19.76 4.39 -0.07
CA ILE A 312 20.83 4.37 0.95
C ILE A 312 22.07 3.59 0.54
N SER A 313 21.98 2.70 -0.46
CA SER A 313 23.10 1.94 -0.99
C SER A 313 22.86 1.60 -2.45
N ILE A 314 23.71 2.12 -3.33
CA ILE A 314 23.67 1.81 -4.78
C ILE A 314 23.82 0.30 -4.99
N LYS A 315 24.79 -0.31 -4.31
CA LYS A 315 25.04 -1.76 -4.40
C LYS A 315 23.78 -2.54 -4.01
N GLN A 316 23.17 -2.20 -2.88
CA GLN A 316 21.95 -2.88 -2.40
C GLN A 316 20.79 -2.75 -3.39
N MET A 317 20.58 -1.55 -3.94
CA MET A 317 19.54 -1.34 -4.97
C MET A 317 19.75 -2.24 -6.19
N VAL A 318 20.98 -2.32 -6.68
CA VAL A 318 21.33 -3.15 -7.81
C VAL A 318 21.10 -4.63 -7.48
N ASP A 319 21.63 -5.11 -6.35
CA ASP A 319 21.46 -6.50 -5.90
C ASP A 319 20.00 -6.87 -5.76
N GLN A 320 19.20 -6.06 -5.07
CA GLN A 320 17.76 -6.27 -4.86
C GLN A 320 16.98 -6.29 -6.17
N ARG A 321 17.32 -5.41 -7.09
CA ARG A 321 16.63 -5.38 -8.38
C ARG A 321 16.85 -6.67 -9.15
N PHE A 322 18.08 -7.20 -9.14
CA PHE A 322 18.40 -8.47 -9.81
C PHE A 322 17.77 -9.67 -9.11
N ILE A 323 17.70 -9.69 -7.78
CA ILE A 323 17.00 -10.73 -7.01
C ILE A 323 15.49 -10.71 -7.33
N ARG A 324 14.90 -9.52 -7.46
CA ARG A 324 13.46 -9.35 -7.72
C ARG A 324 13.04 -9.52 -9.19
N GLN A 325 13.97 -9.76 -10.12
CA GLN A 325 13.66 -10.01 -11.54
C GLN A 325 12.72 -11.18 -11.78
N THR A 326 12.70 -12.15 -10.86
CA THR A 326 11.82 -13.32 -10.94
C THR A 326 10.35 -12.99 -10.62
N ASN A 327 10.04 -11.74 -10.23
CA ASN A 327 8.67 -11.33 -9.97
C ASN A 327 7.89 -11.19 -11.27
N GLU A 328 6.85 -11.98 -11.39
CA GLU A 328 5.84 -11.79 -12.42
C GLU A 328 4.87 -10.68 -11.96
N PHE A 329 4.47 -9.83 -12.90
CA PHE A 329 3.41 -8.85 -12.67
C PHE A 329 2.07 -9.45 -13.07
N SER A 330 1.01 -9.14 -12.33
CA SER A 330 -0.34 -9.53 -12.72
C SER A 330 -0.74 -8.90 -14.07
N SER A 331 -1.61 -9.55 -14.80
CA SER A 331 -2.17 -9.00 -16.04
C SER A 331 -2.91 -7.68 -15.81
N GLN A 332 -3.50 -7.51 -14.64
CA GLN A 332 -4.15 -6.27 -14.22
C GLN A 332 -3.14 -5.14 -14.05
N MET A 333 -2.03 -5.41 -13.39
CA MET A 333 -0.96 -4.44 -13.21
C MET A 333 -0.30 -4.11 -14.57
N LEU A 334 -0.04 -5.09 -15.41
CA LEU A 334 0.45 -4.89 -16.78
C LEU A 334 -0.52 -4.06 -17.62
N GLY A 335 -1.84 -4.22 -17.42
CA GLY A 335 -2.88 -3.42 -18.08
C GLY A 335 -2.88 -1.96 -17.65
N SER A 336 -2.66 -1.68 -16.36
CA SER A 336 -2.56 -0.32 -15.81
C SER A 336 -1.22 0.35 -16.12
N LEU A 337 -0.16 -0.44 -16.27
CA LEU A 337 1.20 0.00 -16.60
C LEU A 337 1.43 0.16 -18.12
N LYS A 338 0.42 -0.03 -18.96
CA LYS A 338 0.53 0.07 -20.44
C LYS A 338 1.16 1.36 -20.95
N SER A 339 1.35 2.35 -20.07
CA SER A 339 2.04 3.58 -20.43
C SER A 339 3.49 3.67 -19.95
N SER A 340 3.98 2.82 -19.02
CA SER A 340 5.31 3.08 -18.46
C SER A 340 6.18 1.91 -18.00
N LEU A 341 5.69 0.69 -17.71
CA LEU A 341 6.52 -0.26 -16.95
C LEU A 341 6.29 -1.76 -17.22
N ALA A 342 5.60 -2.20 -18.26
CA ALA A 342 5.46 -3.63 -18.52
C ALA A 342 6.72 -4.18 -19.22
N PRO A 343 7.64 -4.84 -18.51
CA PRO A 343 8.63 -5.65 -19.20
C PRO A 343 7.92 -6.92 -19.67
N GLN A 344 7.57 -6.95 -20.95
CA GLN A 344 7.53 -8.24 -21.59
C GLN A 344 8.93 -8.84 -21.42
N LYS A 345 9.03 -10.00 -20.78
CA LYS A 345 10.24 -10.81 -20.84
C LYS A 345 10.58 -10.92 -22.32
N LEU A 346 11.59 -10.20 -22.76
CA LEU A 346 12.17 -10.40 -24.07
C LEU A 346 12.85 -11.76 -23.98
N GLU A 347 12.21 -12.78 -24.53
CA GLU A 347 12.68 -14.16 -24.45
C GLU A 347 14.14 -14.22 -24.88
N GLY A 348 14.99 -14.71 -23.99
CA GLY A 348 16.41 -14.96 -24.28
C GLY A 348 17.37 -13.81 -23.96
N GLN A 349 16.95 -12.69 -23.39
CA GLN A 349 17.86 -11.61 -22.95
C GLN A 349 18.07 -11.65 -21.44
N GLU A 350 19.31 -11.76 -21.02
CA GLU A 350 19.72 -11.56 -19.63
C GLU A 350 19.81 -10.06 -19.33
N GLY A 351 19.08 -9.58 -18.32
CA GLY A 351 19.13 -8.19 -17.90
C GLY A 351 17.81 -7.66 -17.35
N ILE A 352 17.80 -6.39 -16.98
CA ILE A 352 16.61 -5.69 -16.45
C ILE A 352 15.94 -4.94 -17.59
N PRO A 353 14.69 -5.27 -17.92
CA PRO A 353 13.94 -4.46 -18.87
C PRO A 353 13.55 -3.12 -18.21
N TYR A 354 13.68 -2.05 -18.96
CA TYR A 354 13.19 -0.72 -18.60
C TYR A 354 12.60 -0.01 -19.82
N LEU A 355 11.67 0.90 -19.56
CA LEU A 355 11.15 1.80 -20.60
C LEU A 355 12.03 3.04 -20.68
N ASP A 356 12.66 3.27 -21.82
CA ASP A 356 13.42 4.50 -22.03
C ASP A 356 12.44 5.69 -22.15
N PRO A 357 12.45 6.64 -21.21
CA PRO A 357 11.50 7.76 -21.21
C PRO A 357 11.68 8.71 -22.39
N LYS A 358 12.82 8.67 -23.07
CA LYS A 358 13.13 9.53 -24.23
C LYS A 358 12.61 8.96 -25.54
N THR A 359 12.70 7.65 -25.69
CA THR A 359 12.31 6.96 -26.94
C THR A 359 10.98 6.24 -26.84
N GLY A 360 10.48 5.95 -25.63
CA GLY A 360 9.32 5.11 -25.40
C GLY A 360 9.54 3.64 -25.75
N GLU A 361 10.78 3.22 -25.95
CA GLU A 361 11.14 1.85 -26.31
C GLU A 361 11.57 1.06 -25.07
N TYR A 362 11.28 -0.24 -25.07
CA TYR A 362 11.81 -1.14 -24.07
C TYR A 362 13.25 -1.52 -24.40
N LYS A 363 14.12 -1.36 -23.41
CA LYS A 363 15.53 -1.75 -23.47
C LYS A 363 15.82 -2.73 -22.34
N VAL A 364 16.85 -3.53 -22.50
CA VAL A 364 17.36 -4.41 -21.47
C VAL A 364 18.70 -3.87 -21.01
N GLU A 365 18.85 -3.62 -19.73
CA GLU A 365 20.09 -3.17 -19.12
C GLU A 365 20.78 -4.35 -18.45
N ASP A 366 22.06 -4.51 -18.67
CA ASP A 366 22.90 -5.33 -17.83
C ASP A 366 23.13 -4.68 -16.47
N ARG A 367 23.81 -5.40 -15.57
CA ARG A 367 24.07 -4.94 -14.20
C ARG A 367 24.83 -3.60 -14.15
N ALA A 368 25.83 -3.43 -15.01
CA ALA A 368 26.66 -2.22 -15.04
C ALA A 368 25.88 -1.01 -15.57
N GLN A 369 25.10 -1.20 -16.60
CA GLN A 369 24.23 -0.18 -17.19
C GLN A 369 23.16 0.27 -16.17
N PHE A 370 22.54 -0.70 -15.48
CA PHE A 370 21.57 -0.39 -14.42
C PHE A 370 22.21 0.39 -13.26
N GLU A 371 23.40 -0.03 -12.80
CA GLU A 371 24.12 0.69 -11.76
C GLU A 371 24.46 2.13 -12.17
N LEU A 372 24.90 2.33 -13.42
CA LEU A 372 25.20 3.65 -13.94
C LEU A 372 23.95 4.55 -13.98
N ARG A 373 22.81 3.98 -14.38
CA ARG A 373 21.54 4.72 -14.38
C ARG A 373 21.12 5.12 -12.97
N ILE A 374 21.22 4.21 -11.99
CA ILE A 374 20.93 4.52 -10.58
C ILE A 374 21.83 5.61 -10.05
N LYS A 375 23.13 5.58 -10.36
CA LYS A 375 24.05 6.68 -9.99
C LYS A 375 23.56 8.02 -10.57
N GLY A 376 23.18 8.06 -11.83
CA GLY A 376 22.64 9.25 -12.48
C GLY A 376 21.32 9.74 -11.86
N GLU A 377 20.42 8.83 -11.45
CA GLU A 377 19.19 9.18 -10.71
C GLU A 377 19.54 9.84 -9.36
N ILE A 378 20.44 9.25 -8.61
CA ILE A 378 20.88 9.79 -7.32
C ILE A 378 21.58 11.13 -7.49
N GLU A 379 22.46 11.29 -8.47
CA GLU A 379 23.11 12.57 -8.78
C GLU A 379 22.09 13.68 -9.11
N ASN A 380 21.00 13.34 -9.81
CA ASN A 380 19.93 14.29 -10.04
C ASN A 380 19.20 14.69 -8.75
N LEU A 381 18.94 13.74 -7.84
CA LEU A 381 18.35 14.02 -6.54
C LEU A 381 19.29 14.88 -5.67
N LEU A 382 20.59 14.63 -5.74
CA LEU A 382 21.62 15.38 -5.00
C LEU A 382 21.74 16.84 -5.43
N ARG A 383 21.30 17.22 -6.63
CA ARG A 383 21.30 18.65 -7.07
C ARG A 383 20.45 19.53 -6.16
N ASN A 384 19.39 18.96 -5.56
CA ASN A 384 18.53 19.60 -4.59
C ASN A 384 18.67 18.97 -3.21
N GLY A 385 19.76 18.25 -2.99
CA GLY A 385 20.02 17.53 -1.75
C GLY A 385 20.40 18.50 -0.61
N GLU A 386 19.86 18.21 0.56
CA GLU A 386 20.20 18.87 1.82
C GLU A 386 21.10 17.96 2.65
N LYS A 387 21.92 18.54 3.52
CA LYS A 387 22.70 17.74 4.48
C LYS A 387 21.80 17.18 5.56
N ILE A 388 22.07 15.94 5.92
CA ILE A 388 21.36 15.28 7.04
C ILE A 388 21.67 16.05 8.32
N PRO A 389 20.64 16.54 9.05
CA PRO A 389 20.83 17.27 10.29
C PRO A 389 21.29 16.34 11.43
N ASP A 390 22.03 16.90 12.39
CA ASP A 390 22.66 16.12 13.48
C ASP A 390 21.66 15.29 14.29
N TRP A 391 20.45 15.80 14.51
CA TRP A 391 19.41 15.08 15.24
C TRP A 391 18.98 13.80 14.50
N LEU A 392 18.97 13.82 13.16
CA LEU A 392 18.56 12.68 12.33
C LEU A 392 19.65 11.61 12.26
N ILE A 393 20.92 12.00 12.39
CA ILE A 393 22.04 11.05 12.44
C ILE A 393 21.89 10.04 13.58
N GLN A 394 21.30 10.45 14.69
CA GLN A 394 21.11 9.64 15.89
C GLN A 394 19.76 8.88 15.91
N ALA A 395 18.90 9.13 14.94
CA ALA A 395 17.53 8.63 14.97
C ALA A 395 17.39 7.17 14.51
N ILE A 396 18.29 6.69 13.61
CA ILE A 396 18.24 5.33 13.02
C ILE A 396 19.59 4.64 13.13
#